data_7145496351425e8c35876450885a07b1
#
_entry.id   7145496351425e8c35876450885a07b1
#
_cell.length_a   1.000
_cell.length_b   1.000
_cell.length_c   1.000
_cell.angle_alpha   90.00
_cell.angle_beta   90.00
_cell.angle_gamma   90.00
#
_symmetry.space_group_name_H-M   'P 1'
#
loop_
_entity.id
_entity.type
_entity.pdbx_description
1 polymer ?
#
loop_
_entity_poly.entity_id
_entity_poly.type
_entity_poly.pdbx_seq_one_letter_code
_entity_poly.pdbx_strand_id
1 'polypeptide(L)'
;MTSANCGSGDHADQLVPQLVDRLAIRELVDAYAYCADRRDAAGQMALFTEDTDFLVYMDSRDPSPTQHLRGRGALAPVFDELNTYIATMHFNGQSTAVLDGDHASGVTYCLAHHVKVDGSERSLMIAAIRYLDTFVKRNGTWFFSQRKLMVDWTETRPLVTG
;
A
#
# COMPACT_ATOMS: atom_id res chain seq x y z
N MET A 1 -32.37 44.19 14.96
CA MET A 1 -32.34 42.75 15.26
C MET A 1 -31.80 42.04 14.06
N THR A 2 -30.51 41.86 13.97
CA THR A 2 -29.83 41.18 12.89
C THR A 2 -29.59 39.73 13.33
N SER A 3 -30.29 38.82 12.65
CA SER A 3 -30.17 37.38 12.87
C SER A 3 -28.84 36.88 12.33
N ALA A 4 -27.96 36.43 13.23
CA ALA A 4 -26.75 35.73 12.85
C ALA A 4 -27.15 34.32 12.38
N ASN A 5 -27.05 34.06 11.07
CA ASN A 5 -27.22 32.75 10.49
C ASN A 5 -25.94 31.94 10.74
N CYS A 6 -26.09 30.87 11.53
CA CYS A 6 -25.02 30.02 11.99
C CYS A 6 -24.55 29.06 10.86
N GLY A 7 -23.31 29.18 10.45
CA GLY A 7 -22.68 28.39 9.39
C GLY A 7 -22.40 26.92 9.76
N SER A 8 -23.41 26.16 10.19
CA SER A 8 -23.27 24.73 10.53
C SER A 8 -23.47 23.78 9.32
N GLY A 9 -24.07 24.26 8.21
CA GLY A 9 -24.29 23.45 7.02
C GLY A 9 -23.01 23.20 6.21
N ASP A 10 -22.20 24.22 6.05
CA ASP A 10 -20.98 24.18 5.22
C ASP A 10 -19.92 23.20 5.71
N HIS A 11 -19.87 22.97 7.02
CA HIS A 11 -18.87 22.09 7.62
C HIS A 11 -19.23 20.60 7.47
N ALA A 12 -20.52 20.27 7.57
CA ALA A 12 -20.99 18.89 7.37
C ALA A 12 -20.93 18.48 5.89
N ASP A 13 -21.21 19.40 4.97
CA ASP A 13 -21.16 19.16 3.53
C ASP A 13 -19.74 18.88 3.01
N GLN A 14 -18.70 19.37 3.71
CA GLN A 14 -17.29 19.09 3.39
C GLN A 14 -16.76 17.83 4.07
N LEU A 15 -17.30 17.45 5.23
CA LEU A 15 -16.82 16.30 6.00
C LEU A 15 -17.18 14.96 5.33
N VAL A 16 -18.37 14.82 4.78
CA VAL A 16 -18.83 13.57 4.17
C VAL A 16 -17.98 13.17 2.96
N PRO A 17 -17.68 14.05 1.99
CA PRO A 17 -16.78 13.73 0.89
C PRO A 17 -15.37 13.31 1.38
N GLN A 18 -14.81 14.00 2.37
CA GLN A 18 -13.51 13.65 2.93
C GLN A 18 -13.51 12.29 3.60
N LEU A 19 -14.56 11.89 4.30
CA LEU A 19 -14.71 10.57 4.90
C LEU A 19 -14.79 9.48 3.83
N VAL A 20 -15.53 9.73 2.76
CA VAL A 20 -15.61 8.81 1.61
C VAL A 20 -14.25 8.65 0.95
N ASP A 21 -13.51 9.73 0.74
CA ASP A 21 -12.18 9.68 0.15
C ASP A 21 -11.18 8.93 1.05
N ARG A 22 -11.21 9.16 2.36
CA ARG A 22 -10.36 8.41 3.33
C ARG A 22 -10.68 6.93 3.31
N LEU A 23 -11.96 6.56 3.25
CA LEU A 23 -12.37 5.16 3.16
C LEU A 23 -11.90 4.54 1.84
N ALA A 24 -12.09 5.22 0.71
CA ALA A 24 -11.66 4.75 -0.60
C ALA A 24 -10.13 4.56 -0.68
N ILE A 25 -9.34 5.45 -0.07
CA ILE A 25 -7.88 5.29 0.03
C ILE A 25 -7.54 4.08 0.92
N ARG A 26 -8.27 3.87 2.02
CA ARG A 26 -8.06 2.69 2.88
C ARG A 26 -8.37 1.39 2.12
N GLU A 27 -9.48 1.35 1.40
CA GLU A 27 -9.85 0.20 0.55
C GLU A 27 -8.82 -0.05 -0.56
N LEU A 28 -8.25 1.01 -1.17
CA LEU A 28 -7.17 0.89 -2.15
C LEU A 28 -5.91 0.25 -1.55
N VAL A 29 -5.53 0.66 -0.34
CA VAL A 29 -4.38 0.09 0.40
C VAL A 29 -4.63 -1.38 0.74
N ASP A 30 -5.84 -1.73 1.19
CA ASP A 30 -6.19 -3.11 1.53
C ASP A 30 -6.32 -3.98 0.27
N ALA A 31 -6.80 -3.44 -0.84
CA ALA A 31 -6.85 -4.12 -2.13
C ALA A 31 -5.44 -4.50 -2.64
N TYR A 32 -4.43 -3.64 -2.42
CA TYR A 32 -3.05 -3.96 -2.76
C TYR A 32 -2.55 -5.20 -2.03
N ALA A 33 -2.76 -5.28 -0.71
CA ALA A 33 -2.40 -6.43 0.10
C ALA A 33 -3.16 -7.70 -0.31
N TYR A 34 -4.46 -7.55 -0.57
CA TYR A 34 -5.31 -8.65 -1.02
C TYR A 34 -4.87 -9.23 -2.36
N CYS A 35 -4.57 -8.38 -3.36
CA CYS A 35 -4.05 -8.83 -4.66
C CYS A 35 -2.70 -9.54 -4.51
N ALA A 36 -1.78 -9.01 -3.68
CA ALA A 36 -0.50 -9.62 -3.39
C ALA A 36 -0.65 -11.05 -2.86
N ASP A 37 -1.53 -11.25 -1.87
CA ASP A 37 -1.73 -12.56 -1.23
C ASP A 37 -2.43 -13.57 -2.15
N ARG A 38 -3.18 -13.10 -3.13
CA ARG A 38 -3.83 -13.93 -4.15
C ARG A 38 -2.97 -14.17 -5.40
N ARG A 39 -1.77 -13.59 -5.49
CA ARG A 39 -0.92 -13.64 -6.69
C ARG A 39 -1.59 -12.99 -7.91
N ASP A 40 -2.43 -12.01 -7.68
CA ASP A 40 -3.09 -11.24 -8.73
C ASP A 40 -2.23 -10.01 -9.08
N ALA A 41 -1.14 -10.25 -9.79
CA ALA A 41 -0.23 -9.18 -10.23
C ALA A 41 -0.95 -8.17 -11.14
N ALA A 42 -1.88 -8.61 -11.98
CA ALA A 42 -2.65 -7.73 -12.85
C ALA A 42 -3.60 -6.82 -12.05
N GLY A 43 -4.34 -7.39 -11.09
CA GLY A 43 -5.18 -6.62 -10.17
C GLY A 43 -4.35 -5.65 -9.33
N GLN A 44 -3.18 -6.09 -8.83
CA GLN A 44 -2.28 -5.24 -8.07
C GLN A 44 -1.76 -4.06 -8.89
N MET A 45 -1.33 -4.28 -10.15
CA MET A 45 -0.91 -3.23 -11.07
C MET A 45 -2.03 -2.24 -11.38
N ALA A 46 -3.28 -2.71 -11.52
CA ALA A 46 -4.42 -1.85 -11.85
C ALA A 46 -4.71 -0.76 -10.79
N LEU A 47 -4.18 -0.93 -9.57
CA LEU A 47 -4.31 0.05 -8.49
C LEU A 47 -3.40 1.27 -8.65
N PHE A 48 -2.47 1.23 -9.61
CA PHE A 48 -1.49 2.28 -9.86
C PHE A 48 -1.84 3.10 -11.10
N THR A 49 -1.40 4.36 -11.12
CA THR A 49 -1.45 5.17 -12.35
C THR A 49 -0.50 4.63 -13.41
N GLU A 50 -0.75 4.96 -14.69
CA GLU A 50 0.11 4.54 -15.80
C GLU A 50 1.56 5.02 -15.66
N ASP A 51 1.71 6.22 -15.12
CA ASP A 51 2.95 6.96 -14.93
C ASP A 51 3.53 6.84 -13.51
N THR A 52 3.12 5.84 -12.75
CA THR A 52 3.52 5.65 -11.34
C THR A 52 5.03 5.52 -11.14
N ASP A 53 5.51 5.96 -9.98
CA ASP A 53 6.85 5.66 -9.45
C ASP A 53 6.74 4.66 -8.30
N PHE A 54 7.46 3.54 -8.38
CA PHE A 54 7.53 2.55 -7.31
C PHE A 54 8.98 2.37 -6.87
N LEU A 55 9.26 2.71 -5.63
CA LEU A 55 10.60 2.68 -5.06
C LEU A 55 10.65 1.64 -3.93
N VAL A 56 11.64 0.76 -3.97
CA VAL A 56 11.88 -0.25 -2.95
C VAL A 56 13.15 0.09 -2.19
N TYR A 57 13.06 0.14 -0.88
CA TYR A 57 14.17 0.29 0.05
C TYR A 57 14.25 -0.97 0.92
N MET A 58 15.20 -1.86 0.64
CA MET A 58 15.40 -3.08 1.43
C MET A 58 16.03 -2.81 2.80
N ASP A 59 16.54 -1.61 3.02
CA ASP A 59 16.87 -1.02 4.31
C ASP A 59 16.32 0.40 4.34
N SER A 60 15.39 0.70 5.25
CA SER A 60 14.75 2.01 5.35
C SER A 60 15.71 3.14 5.75
N ARG A 61 16.93 2.81 6.18
CA ARG A 61 17.99 3.77 6.54
C ARG A 61 18.82 4.20 5.34
N ASP A 62 18.76 3.44 4.24
CA ASP A 62 19.48 3.81 3.03
C ASP A 62 18.86 5.06 2.38
N PRO A 63 19.69 6.03 1.96
CA PRO A 63 19.21 7.24 1.31
C PRO A 63 18.73 6.98 -0.13
N SER A 64 19.13 5.86 -0.73
CA SER A 64 18.82 5.48 -2.11
C SER A 64 17.99 4.21 -2.18
N PRO A 65 16.99 4.14 -3.07
CA PRO A 65 16.21 2.93 -3.25
C PRO A 65 17.06 1.80 -3.84
N THR A 66 16.82 0.57 -3.39
CA THR A 66 17.38 -0.66 -4.00
C THR A 66 16.84 -0.87 -5.41
N GLN A 67 15.57 -0.49 -5.63
CA GLN A 67 14.91 -0.53 -6.94
C GLN A 67 14.06 0.72 -7.14
N HIS A 68 14.05 1.23 -8.36
CA HIS A 68 13.18 2.31 -8.79
C HIS A 68 12.52 1.92 -10.12
N LEU A 69 11.23 1.64 -10.07
CA LEU A 69 10.41 1.22 -11.21
C LEU A 69 9.53 2.39 -11.65
N ARG A 70 9.52 2.67 -12.94
CA ARG A 70 8.72 3.76 -13.52
C ARG A 70 7.70 3.20 -14.50
N GLY A 71 6.47 3.63 -14.29
CA GLY A 71 5.32 3.21 -15.05
C GLY A 71 4.74 1.87 -14.59
N ARG A 72 3.44 1.74 -14.70
CA ARG A 72 2.66 0.55 -14.26
C ARG A 72 3.20 -0.75 -14.80
N GLY A 73 3.57 -0.79 -16.09
CA GLY A 73 4.06 -2.02 -16.74
C GLY A 73 5.37 -2.55 -16.16
N ALA A 74 6.18 -1.68 -15.52
CA ALA A 74 7.43 -2.10 -14.90
C ALA A 74 7.22 -2.87 -13.57
N LEU A 75 5.99 -2.87 -13.01
CA LEU A 75 5.70 -3.46 -11.71
C LEU A 75 5.53 -4.99 -11.77
N ALA A 76 5.15 -5.54 -12.92
CA ALA A 76 4.82 -6.94 -13.08
C ALA A 76 5.91 -7.88 -12.53
N PRO A 77 7.22 -7.74 -12.87
CA PRO A 77 8.25 -8.65 -12.39
C PRO A 77 8.35 -8.68 -10.85
N VAL A 78 8.19 -7.51 -10.19
CA VAL A 78 8.27 -7.41 -8.72
C VAL A 78 7.09 -8.08 -8.06
N PHE A 79 5.89 -7.93 -8.61
CA PHE A 79 4.69 -8.58 -8.06
C PHE A 79 4.69 -10.07 -8.32
N ASP A 80 5.25 -10.52 -9.46
CA ASP A 80 5.41 -11.93 -9.79
C ASP A 80 6.44 -12.65 -8.90
N GLU A 81 7.37 -11.94 -8.26
CA GLU A 81 8.31 -12.54 -7.29
C GLU A 81 7.58 -13.23 -6.14
N LEU A 82 6.39 -12.79 -5.77
CA LEU A 82 5.57 -13.41 -4.74
C LEU A 82 5.19 -14.86 -5.09
N ASN A 83 5.22 -15.26 -6.36
CA ASN A 83 4.98 -16.64 -6.79
C ASN A 83 6.07 -17.62 -6.33
N THR A 84 7.22 -17.12 -5.87
CA THR A 84 8.30 -17.95 -5.29
C THR A 84 7.97 -18.46 -3.89
N TYR A 85 6.95 -17.89 -3.23
CA TYR A 85 6.50 -18.29 -1.91
C TYR A 85 5.26 -19.17 -1.99
N ILE A 86 5.15 -20.19 -1.14
CA ILE A 86 3.98 -21.07 -1.09
C ILE A 86 2.77 -20.40 -0.42
N ALA A 87 3.03 -19.44 0.48
CA ALA A 87 2.00 -18.61 1.11
C ALA A 87 2.56 -17.24 1.45
N THR A 88 1.73 -16.23 1.36
CA THR A 88 2.03 -14.89 1.88
C THR A 88 0.80 -14.33 2.61
N MET A 89 1.05 -13.45 3.56
CA MET A 89 0.03 -12.69 4.24
C MET A 89 0.55 -11.29 4.50
N HIS A 90 -0.08 -10.29 3.91
CA HIS A 90 0.18 -8.88 4.16
C HIS A 90 -0.84 -8.34 5.15
N PHE A 91 -0.42 -8.13 6.39
CA PHE A 91 -1.28 -7.60 7.43
C PHE A 91 -1.05 -6.09 7.58
N ASN A 92 -1.98 -5.29 7.04
CA ASN A 92 -1.95 -3.84 7.17
C ASN A 92 -2.40 -3.42 8.57
N GLY A 93 -1.55 -2.63 9.22
CA GLY A 93 -1.82 -2.03 10.53
C GLY A 93 -2.34 -0.60 10.40
N GLN A 94 -1.64 0.34 11.08
CA GLN A 94 -1.95 1.76 11.06
C GLN A 94 -1.85 2.29 9.64
N SER A 95 -2.84 3.09 9.27
CA SER A 95 -2.87 3.79 7.99
C SER A 95 -3.34 5.21 8.21
N THR A 96 -2.64 6.18 7.64
CA THR A 96 -2.98 7.59 7.68
C THR A 96 -3.09 8.12 6.26
N ALA A 97 -3.97 9.09 6.04
CA ALA A 97 -4.06 9.82 4.78
C ALA A 97 -4.30 11.30 5.06
N VAL A 98 -3.56 12.16 4.38
CA VAL A 98 -3.75 13.61 4.34
C VAL A 98 -4.27 13.96 2.96
N LEU A 99 -5.50 14.45 2.90
CA LEU A 99 -6.19 14.83 1.67
C LEU A 99 -5.84 16.25 1.26
N ASP A 100 -5.66 16.47 -0.04
CA ASP A 100 -5.49 17.78 -0.68
C ASP A 100 -6.21 17.76 -2.03
N GLY A 101 -7.51 18.03 -2.03
CA GLY A 101 -8.39 17.92 -3.19
C GLY A 101 -8.35 16.50 -3.80
N ASP A 102 -7.97 16.41 -5.07
CA ASP A 102 -7.82 15.14 -5.79
C ASP A 102 -6.44 14.49 -5.61
N HIS A 103 -5.64 14.97 -4.65
CA HIS A 103 -4.38 14.40 -4.23
C HIS A 103 -4.42 14.01 -2.76
N ALA A 104 -3.62 13.01 -2.40
CA ALA A 104 -3.40 12.66 -1.00
C ALA A 104 -2.01 12.07 -0.80
N SER A 105 -1.52 12.14 0.44
CA SER A 105 -0.34 11.40 0.88
C SER A 105 -0.68 10.58 2.11
N GLY A 106 0.02 9.47 2.33
CA GLY A 106 -0.25 8.63 3.47
C GLY A 106 0.88 7.68 3.84
N VAL A 107 0.75 7.10 5.01
CA VAL A 107 1.67 6.07 5.50
C VAL A 107 0.85 4.89 5.97
N THR A 108 1.24 3.68 5.54
CA THR A 108 0.66 2.43 6.02
C THR A 108 1.75 1.53 6.56
N TYR A 109 1.51 0.94 7.73
CA TYR A 109 2.37 -0.09 8.31
C TYR A 109 1.87 -1.47 7.90
N CYS A 110 2.80 -2.35 7.52
CA CYS A 110 2.47 -3.71 7.11
C CYS A 110 3.45 -4.72 7.72
N LEU A 111 2.94 -5.83 8.22
CA LEU A 111 3.71 -7.04 8.48
C LEU A 111 3.45 -8.01 7.35
N ALA A 112 4.46 -8.20 6.50
CA ALA A 112 4.38 -9.12 5.37
C ALA A 112 5.03 -10.46 5.76
N HIS A 113 4.24 -11.52 5.75
CA HIS A 113 4.66 -12.89 6.06
C HIS A 113 4.83 -13.67 4.77
N HIS A 114 5.98 -14.33 4.61
CA HIS A 114 6.30 -15.09 3.41
C HIS A 114 6.77 -16.48 3.82
N VAL A 115 6.06 -17.52 3.37
CA VAL A 115 6.43 -18.91 3.63
C VAL A 115 7.12 -19.46 2.40
N LYS A 116 8.36 -19.94 2.59
CA LYS A 116 9.16 -20.59 1.55
C LYS A 116 9.41 -22.06 1.91
N VAL A 117 9.52 -22.89 0.89
CA VAL A 117 9.94 -24.29 1.00
C VAL A 117 11.25 -24.44 0.27
N ASP A 118 12.21 -25.11 0.91
CA ASP A 118 13.47 -25.53 0.33
C ASP A 118 13.69 -27.02 0.68
N GLY A 119 13.48 -27.89 -0.29
CA GLY A 119 13.44 -29.34 -0.04
C GLY A 119 12.32 -29.74 0.93
N SER A 120 12.70 -30.30 2.08
CA SER A 120 11.76 -30.66 3.17
C SER A 120 11.59 -29.56 4.22
N GLU A 121 12.38 -28.49 4.15
CA GLU A 121 12.38 -27.44 5.14
C GLU A 121 11.40 -26.32 4.76
N ARG A 122 10.72 -25.80 5.78
CA ARG A 122 9.88 -24.62 5.62
C ARG A 122 10.44 -23.49 6.45
N SER A 123 10.44 -22.30 5.89
CA SER A 123 10.83 -21.09 6.60
C SER A 123 9.74 -20.02 6.47
N LEU A 124 9.61 -19.22 7.52
CA LEU A 124 8.79 -18.04 7.56
C LEU A 124 9.71 -16.81 7.61
N MET A 125 9.61 -15.96 6.62
CA MET A 125 10.19 -14.62 6.62
C MET A 125 9.10 -13.61 6.95
N ILE A 126 9.36 -12.73 7.90
CA ILE A 126 8.52 -11.59 8.25
C ILE A 126 9.28 -10.33 7.89
N ALA A 127 8.64 -9.45 7.14
CA ALA A 127 9.16 -8.12 6.84
C ALA A 127 8.24 -7.06 7.46
N ALA A 128 8.82 -6.20 8.29
CA ALA A 128 8.13 -5.01 8.76
C ALA A 128 8.34 -3.89 7.74
N ILE A 129 7.25 -3.43 7.17
CA ILE A 129 7.24 -2.52 6.03
C ILE A 129 6.46 -1.27 6.40
N ARG A 130 6.97 -0.11 5.97
CA ARG A 130 6.19 1.11 5.84
C ARG A 130 6.02 1.43 4.37
N TYR A 131 4.78 1.62 3.95
CA TYR A 131 4.46 2.21 2.66
C TYR A 131 4.29 3.71 2.85
N LEU A 132 5.08 4.51 2.13
CA LEU A 132 4.88 5.95 2.02
C LEU A 132 4.30 6.19 0.63
N ASP A 133 3.04 6.60 0.61
CA ASP A 133 2.24 6.65 -0.60
C ASP A 133 1.86 8.08 -0.99
N THR A 134 1.81 8.33 -2.28
CA THR A 134 1.12 9.46 -2.88
C THR A 134 -0.02 8.91 -3.73
N PHE A 135 -1.20 9.50 -3.57
CA PHE A 135 -2.41 9.09 -4.25
C PHE A 135 -2.94 10.20 -5.14
N VAL A 136 -3.65 9.83 -6.19
CA VAL A 136 -4.36 10.76 -7.06
C VAL A 136 -5.75 10.20 -7.39
N LYS A 137 -6.74 11.08 -7.41
CA LYS A 137 -8.11 10.78 -7.80
C LYS A 137 -8.29 11.12 -9.27
N ARG A 138 -8.69 10.14 -10.07
CA ARG A 138 -9.00 10.32 -11.50
C ARG A 138 -10.41 9.79 -11.79
N ASN A 139 -11.28 10.64 -12.29
CA ASN A 139 -12.68 10.29 -12.57
C ASN A 139 -13.39 9.65 -11.36
N GLY A 140 -13.16 10.19 -10.17
CA GLY A 140 -13.77 9.72 -8.93
C GLY A 140 -13.14 8.50 -8.29
N THR A 141 -12.09 7.91 -8.88
CA THR A 141 -11.39 6.74 -8.37
C THR A 141 -9.97 7.09 -7.92
N TRP A 142 -9.57 6.62 -6.73
CA TRP A 142 -8.23 6.80 -6.20
C TRP A 142 -7.26 5.75 -6.72
N PHE A 143 -6.02 6.18 -6.99
CA PHE A 143 -4.90 5.35 -7.46
C PHE A 143 -3.63 5.71 -6.71
N PHE A 144 -2.70 4.76 -6.59
CA PHE A 144 -1.33 5.08 -6.23
C PHE A 144 -0.64 5.79 -7.40
N SER A 145 -0.17 7.02 -7.21
CA SER A 145 0.70 7.71 -8.15
C SER A 145 2.17 7.49 -7.82
N GLN A 146 2.49 7.26 -6.55
CA GLN A 146 3.82 6.81 -6.09
C GLN A 146 3.66 5.91 -4.88
N ARG A 147 4.51 4.88 -4.78
CA ARG A 147 4.71 4.09 -3.56
C ARG A 147 6.18 3.94 -3.24
N LYS A 148 6.56 4.25 -1.99
CA LYS A 148 7.85 3.88 -1.43
C LYS A 148 7.63 2.75 -0.44
N LEU A 149 8.16 1.56 -0.78
CA LEU A 149 8.18 0.40 0.10
C LEU A 149 9.48 0.46 0.91
N MET A 150 9.36 0.69 2.22
CA MET A 150 10.47 0.83 3.14
C MET A 150 10.50 -0.37 4.07
N VAL A 151 11.52 -1.23 3.95
CA VAL A 151 11.71 -2.37 4.88
C VAL A 151 12.47 -1.85 6.10
N ASP A 152 11.83 -1.86 7.27
CA ASP A 152 12.45 -1.43 8.53
C ASP A 152 13.30 -2.54 9.15
N TRP A 153 12.82 -3.77 9.10
CA TRP A 153 13.54 -4.96 9.54
C TRP A 153 12.91 -6.22 8.94
N THR A 154 13.68 -7.30 8.94
CA THR A 154 13.22 -8.65 8.58
C THR A 154 13.64 -9.65 9.63
N GLU A 155 12.84 -10.71 9.78
CA GLU A 155 13.15 -11.89 10.58
C GLU A 155 12.88 -13.12 9.74
N THR A 156 13.77 -14.12 9.79
CA THR A 156 13.52 -15.41 9.16
C THR A 156 13.72 -16.52 10.19
N ARG A 157 12.78 -17.46 10.27
CA ARG A 157 12.83 -18.58 11.19
C ARG A 157 12.27 -19.85 10.57
N PRO A 158 12.69 -21.03 11.04
CA PRO A 158 12.05 -22.28 10.65
C PRO A 158 10.54 -22.25 10.98
N LEU A 159 9.72 -22.77 10.06
CA LEU A 159 8.29 -22.97 10.29
C LEU A 159 8.05 -24.45 10.57
N VAL A 160 7.89 -24.77 11.85
CA VAL A 160 7.57 -26.13 12.29
C VAL A 160 6.10 -26.39 11.98
N THR A 161 5.82 -27.38 11.12
CA THR A 161 4.47 -27.89 10.92
C THR A 161 4.17 -28.91 11.99
N GLY A 162 3.17 -28.66 12.82
CA GLY A 162 2.65 -29.66 13.75
C GLY A 162 2.00 -30.83 13.03
#